data_85b68ba77a2d45efe2e5f6d506fdc8fd
#
_entry.id   85b68ba77a2d45efe2e5f6d506fdc8fd
#
_cell.length_a   1.000
_cell.length_b   1.000
_cell.length_c   1.000
_cell.angle_alpha   90.00
_cell.angle_beta   90.00
_cell.angle_gamma   90.00
#
_symmetry.space_group_name_H-M   'P 1'
#
loop_
_entity.id
_entity.type
_entity.pdbx_description
1 polymer ?
#
loop_
_entity_poly.entity_id
_entity_poly.type
_entity_poly.pdbx_seq_one_letter_code
_entity_poly.pdbx_strand_id
1 'polypeptide(L)'
;MAIRRLLIANRGEIALRIHRAAHEMGIETVAVHSTADAEAMHVRLADHAVCIGPPAARDSYLNVAAIISAAEITHADAIHPGYGFLSENAKFAEIVEAHDITWIGPKPEHIRTMGDKIEAKRTAGALGLPLVPGSDGAVSDVNEAKAIAEAAGYPVIIKAASGGGGRGMKVCTSPDQLETLIQQAGSEAKAAFGDATVYIEKYLGNPRHIEFQVFGDGKGNAIHLGERDCSLQRRHQKVLEEAPSPVISPDERERMGGIVAKAMADMGYRGAGTIEFLWENGEFYFIEMNTRLQVEHPVTEAITGVDLVREQIRIADGLPLSVKQEDIEFKGHAIECRINAEDPWTFAPSPGEVTSYHAAGGMHVRVDSGLYAGYRIPPYYDSMIAKLIVYGRTREGCIMRLKRALEEMVITGPKTSIPLHQALLTEPDFLSGDYSIKWLEEWLARRGA
;
A
#
# COMPACT_ATOMS: atom_id res chain seq x y z
N MET A 1 -6.34 26.09 12.80
CA MET A 1 -7.52 26.67 12.10
C MET A 1 -8.32 25.49 11.57
N ALA A 2 -9.62 25.50 11.68
CA ALA A 2 -10.42 24.38 11.16
C ALA A 2 -10.35 24.35 9.63
N ILE A 3 -10.02 23.20 9.07
CA ILE A 3 -10.04 22.98 7.62
C ILE A 3 -11.50 23.11 7.13
N ARG A 4 -11.74 24.00 6.19
CA ARG A 4 -13.08 24.26 5.63
C ARG A 4 -13.20 23.85 4.17
N ARG A 5 -12.07 23.89 3.44
CA ARG A 5 -12.01 23.51 2.04
C ARG A 5 -10.77 22.69 1.76
N LEU A 6 -10.97 21.47 1.26
CA LEU A 6 -9.95 20.47 1.02
C LEU A 6 -9.74 20.22 -0.47
N LEU A 7 -8.53 20.48 -1.01
CA LEU A 7 -8.17 20.03 -2.34
C LEU A 7 -7.70 18.57 -2.29
N ILE A 8 -8.26 17.74 -3.15
CA ILE A 8 -7.92 16.32 -3.30
C ILE A 8 -6.96 16.17 -4.47
N ALA A 9 -5.66 16.04 -4.18
CA ALA A 9 -4.59 15.93 -5.19
C ALA A 9 -4.46 14.49 -5.71
N ASN A 10 -5.57 13.90 -6.13
CA ASN A 10 -5.65 12.53 -6.62
C ASN A 10 -6.87 12.33 -7.53
N ARG A 11 -7.10 11.11 -8.02
CA ARG A 11 -8.18 10.72 -8.92
C ARG A 11 -8.81 9.37 -8.51
N GLY A 12 -9.85 9.00 -9.25
CA GLY A 12 -10.42 7.66 -9.14
C GLY A 12 -11.15 7.40 -7.81
N GLU A 13 -11.11 6.17 -7.35
CA GLU A 13 -11.86 5.75 -6.16
C GLU A 13 -11.35 6.44 -4.89
N ILE A 14 -10.02 6.67 -4.78
CA ILE A 14 -9.45 7.30 -3.58
C ILE A 14 -9.85 8.77 -3.47
N ALA A 15 -9.92 9.50 -4.59
CA ALA A 15 -10.41 10.87 -4.57
C ALA A 15 -11.88 10.91 -4.10
N LEU A 16 -12.70 9.97 -4.55
CA LEU A 16 -14.10 9.85 -4.10
C LEU A 16 -14.17 9.41 -2.62
N ARG A 17 -13.29 8.52 -2.15
CA ARG A 17 -13.21 8.12 -0.74
C ARG A 17 -12.89 9.31 0.18
N ILE A 18 -11.94 10.15 -0.22
CA ILE A 18 -11.57 11.36 0.51
C ILE A 18 -12.72 12.38 0.48
N HIS A 19 -13.33 12.58 -0.69
CA HIS A 19 -14.50 13.45 -0.82
C HIS A 19 -15.61 13.06 0.17
N ARG A 20 -15.98 11.78 0.24
CA ARG A 20 -17.00 11.28 1.17
C ARG A 20 -16.67 11.60 2.63
N ALA A 21 -15.42 11.34 3.06
CA ALA A 21 -14.99 11.64 4.42
C ALA A 21 -15.03 13.15 4.72
N ALA A 22 -14.52 13.99 3.82
CA ALA A 22 -14.50 15.43 3.97
C ALA A 22 -15.93 16.01 4.02
N HIS A 23 -16.79 15.57 3.11
CA HIS A 23 -18.18 16.03 3.04
C HIS A 23 -18.99 15.67 4.29
N GLU A 24 -18.81 14.46 4.83
CA GLU A 24 -19.40 14.02 6.11
C GLU A 24 -18.86 14.79 7.33
N MET A 25 -17.70 15.44 7.20
CA MET A 25 -17.13 16.34 8.20
C MET A 25 -17.56 17.81 8.00
N GLY A 26 -18.39 18.10 6.99
CA GLY A 26 -18.81 19.46 6.64
C GLY A 26 -17.74 20.30 5.95
N ILE A 27 -16.76 19.65 5.31
CA ILE A 27 -15.64 20.28 4.60
C ILE A 27 -15.96 20.29 3.10
N GLU A 28 -15.89 21.46 2.48
CA GLU A 28 -15.99 21.60 1.02
C GLU A 28 -14.80 20.94 0.33
N THR A 29 -15.03 20.35 -0.84
CA THR A 29 -14.01 19.63 -1.60
C THR A 29 -13.71 20.28 -2.95
N VAL A 30 -12.44 20.30 -3.30
CA VAL A 30 -11.95 20.68 -4.63
C VAL A 30 -11.35 19.45 -5.29
N ALA A 31 -11.98 18.97 -6.37
CA ALA A 31 -11.40 17.93 -7.20
C ALA A 31 -10.47 18.54 -8.24
N VAL A 32 -9.25 18.01 -8.34
CA VAL A 32 -8.42 18.26 -9.51
C VAL A 32 -8.60 17.14 -10.53
N HIS A 33 -8.50 17.46 -11.80
CA HIS A 33 -8.62 16.45 -12.85
C HIS A 33 -7.79 16.80 -14.11
N SER A 34 -7.34 15.77 -14.81
CA SER A 34 -6.87 15.92 -16.18
C SER A 34 -8.05 16.04 -17.14
N THR A 35 -7.80 16.42 -18.38
CA THR A 35 -8.85 16.44 -19.41
C THR A 35 -9.48 15.07 -19.66
N ALA A 36 -8.77 13.95 -19.38
CA ALA A 36 -9.29 12.59 -19.51
C ALA A 36 -10.29 12.20 -18.40
N ASP A 37 -10.23 12.86 -17.25
CA ASP A 37 -11.06 12.56 -16.07
C ASP A 37 -12.22 13.57 -15.87
N ALA A 38 -12.48 14.46 -16.82
CA ALA A 38 -13.49 15.52 -16.69
C ALA A 38 -14.88 14.97 -16.31
N GLU A 39 -15.21 13.76 -16.74
CA GLU A 39 -16.47 13.08 -16.46
C GLU A 39 -16.39 12.09 -15.28
N ALA A 40 -15.25 12.03 -14.57
CA ALA A 40 -15.09 11.10 -13.46
C ALA A 40 -15.99 11.47 -12.27
N MET A 41 -16.42 10.47 -11.50
CA MET A 41 -17.39 10.64 -10.43
C MET A 41 -16.89 11.60 -9.33
N HIS A 42 -15.60 11.57 -8.99
CA HIS A 42 -15.03 12.48 -8.01
C HIS A 42 -15.08 13.96 -8.45
N VAL A 43 -15.06 14.21 -9.77
CA VAL A 43 -15.21 15.56 -10.33
C VAL A 43 -16.67 16.02 -10.28
N ARG A 44 -17.61 15.11 -10.59
CA ARG A 44 -19.05 15.41 -10.58
C ARG A 44 -19.62 15.69 -9.20
N LEU A 45 -19.04 15.10 -8.16
CA LEU A 45 -19.56 15.19 -6.78
C LEU A 45 -18.87 16.25 -5.94
N ALA A 46 -17.67 16.70 -6.32
CA ALA A 46 -16.95 17.74 -5.59
C ALA A 46 -17.69 19.11 -5.70
N ASP A 47 -17.54 19.93 -4.67
CA ASP A 47 -18.11 21.29 -4.64
C ASP A 47 -17.44 22.20 -5.67
N HIS A 48 -16.17 21.98 -5.93
CA HIS A 48 -15.38 22.68 -6.94
C HIS A 48 -14.55 21.69 -7.75
N ALA A 49 -14.28 22.01 -9.01
CA ALA A 49 -13.41 21.21 -9.87
C ALA A 49 -12.46 22.08 -10.69
N VAL A 50 -11.21 21.67 -10.81
CA VAL A 50 -10.17 22.39 -11.57
C VAL A 50 -9.46 21.43 -12.50
N CYS A 51 -9.46 21.73 -13.81
CA CYS A 51 -8.65 21.00 -14.78
C CYS A 51 -7.18 21.43 -14.64
N ILE A 52 -6.30 20.47 -14.33
CA ILE A 52 -4.88 20.71 -14.07
C ILE A 52 -3.96 20.31 -15.22
N GLY A 53 -4.52 19.90 -16.37
CA GLY A 53 -3.72 19.61 -17.56
C GLY A 53 -4.24 18.47 -18.43
N PRO A 54 -3.41 18.05 -19.40
CA PRO A 54 -3.74 16.96 -20.33
C PRO A 54 -3.69 15.57 -19.64
N PRO A 55 -4.04 14.50 -20.37
CA PRO A 55 -4.15 13.14 -19.77
C PRO A 55 -2.89 12.60 -19.12
N ALA A 56 -1.69 12.93 -19.64
CA ALA A 56 -0.43 12.40 -19.09
C ALA A 56 -0.23 12.84 -17.65
N ALA A 57 0.02 11.90 -16.75
CA ALA A 57 0.15 12.16 -15.32
C ALA A 57 1.24 13.20 -15.00
N ARG A 58 2.38 13.17 -15.70
CA ARG A 58 3.47 14.13 -15.51
C ARG A 58 3.06 15.59 -15.80
N ASP A 59 2.07 15.77 -16.69
CA ASP A 59 1.61 17.08 -17.13
C ASP A 59 0.32 17.52 -16.39
N SER A 60 -0.18 16.69 -15.46
CA SER A 60 -1.38 16.91 -14.67
C SER A 60 -1.18 16.52 -13.19
N TYR A 61 -1.46 15.29 -12.78
CA TYR A 61 -1.42 14.84 -11.37
C TYR A 61 -0.02 14.84 -10.74
N LEU A 62 1.05 14.90 -11.52
CA LEU A 62 2.44 15.07 -11.05
C LEU A 62 2.94 16.50 -11.26
N ASN A 63 2.11 17.41 -11.78
CA ASN A 63 2.47 18.82 -11.99
C ASN A 63 2.19 19.62 -10.72
N VAL A 64 3.21 19.76 -9.88
CA VAL A 64 3.14 20.48 -8.61
C VAL A 64 2.62 21.90 -8.78
N ALA A 65 3.10 22.65 -9.79
CA ALA A 65 2.69 24.04 -10.02
C ALA A 65 1.18 24.14 -10.33
N ALA A 66 0.66 23.22 -11.16
CA ALA A 66 -0.76 23.21 -11.49
C ALA A 66 -1.63 22.89 -10.27
N ILE A 67 -1.20 21.96 -9.39
CA ILE A 67 -1.92 21.60 -8.17
C ILE A 67 -1.92 22.75 -7.17
N ILE A 68 -0.78 23.41 -6.94
CA ILE A 68 -0.68 24.57 -6.05
C ILE A 68 -1.54 25.72 -6.58
N SER A 69 -1.47 26.03 -7.87
CA SER A 69 -2.33 27.07 -8.48
C SER A 69 -3.82 26.73 -8.31
N ALA A 70 -4.21 25.45 -8.46
CA ALA A 70 -5.59 25.04 -8.22
C ALA A 70 -6.01 25.27 -6.75
N ALA A 71 -5.11 25.00 -5.79
CA ALA A 71 -5.38 25.27 -4.38
C ALA A 71 -5.53 26.76 -4.08
N GLU A 72 -4.67 27.59 -4.64
CA GLU A 72 -4.69 29.04 -4.45
C GLU A 72 -5.96 29.68 -5.04
N ILE A 73 -6.31 29.39 -6.30
CA ILE A 73 -7.50 29.98 -6.95
C ILE A 73 -8.82 29.53 -6.35
N THR A 74 -8.83 28.35 -5.70
CA THR A 74 -10.02 27.84 -5.00
C THR A 74 -10.00 28.17 -3.52
N HIS A 75 -8.97 28.82 -3.03
CA HIS A 75 -8.77 29.11 -1.61
C HIS A 75 -8.88 27.87 -0.73
N ALA A 76 -8.23 26.77 -1.13
CA ALA A 76 -8.19 25.54 -0.35
C ALA A 76 -7.30 25.70 0.89
N ASP A 77 -7.83 25.34 2.06
CA ASP A 77 -7.11 25.40 3.35
C ASP A 77 -6.14 24.22 3.51
N ALA A 78 -6.39 23.10 2.80
CA ALA A 78 -5.61 21.88 2.94
C ALA A 78 -5.53 21.11 1.61
N ILE A 79 -4.51 20.24 1.51
CA ILE A 79 -4.33 19.30 0.41
C ILE A 79 -4.22 17.88 0.96
N HIS A 80 -5.06 16.96 0.43
CA HIS A 80 -4.95 15.52 0.67
C HIS A 80 -4.41 14.83 -0.56
N PRO A 81 -3.24 14.16 -0.50
CA PRO A 81 -2.62 13.53 -1.66
C PRO A 81 -3.19 12.14 -2.00
N GLY A 82 -3.97 11.53 -1.10
CA GLY A 82 -4.38 10.13 -1.23
C GLY A 82 -3.21 9.16 -1.16
N TYR A 83 -3.09 8.28 -2.16
CA TYR A 83 -1.95 7.39 -2.37
C TYR A 83 -1.50 7.42 -3.84
N GLY A 84 -0.26 7.00 -4.10
CA GLY A 84 0.37 7.16 -5.42
C GLY A 84 0.64 8.64 -5.77
N PHE A 85 0.97 8.93 -7.02
CA PHE A 85 1.32 10.27 -7.50
C PHE A 85 2.30 11.01 -6.58
N LEU A 86 1.86 12.09 -5.93
CA LEU A 86 2.71 12.96 -5.09
C LEU A 86 2.60 12.65 -3.59
N SER A 87 1.89 11.59 -3.19
CA SER A 87 1.63 11.29 -1.78
C SER A 87 2.89 11.01 -0.94
N GLU A 88 3.97 10.52 -1.56
CA GLU A 88 5.26 10.26 -0.94
C GLU A 88 6.37 11.20 -1.46
N ASN A 89 5.98 12.37 -1.96
CA ASN A 89 6.93 13.39 -2.43
C ASN A 89 7.19 14.43 -1.33
N ALA A 90 8.32 14.30 -0.63
CA ALA A 90 8.70 15.21 0.45
C ALA A 90 8.79 16.67 0.00
N LYS A 91 9.31 16.93 -1.22
CA LYS A 91 9.41 18.27 -1.77
C LYS A 91 8.04 18.89 -2.05
N PHE A 92 7.09 18.12 -2.51
CA PHE A 92 5.72 18.59 -2.69
C PHE A 92 5.08 18.97 -1.35
N ALA A 93 5.24 18.14 -0.32
CA ALA A 93 4.76 18.43 1.03
C ALA A 93 5.37 19.74 1.58
N GLU A 94 6.68 19.94 1.40
CA GLU A 94 7.36 21.20 1.77
C GLU A 94 6.80 22.41 1.03
N ILE A 95 6.54 22.29 -0.28
CA ILE A 95 5.95 23.38 -1.08
C ILE A 95 4.53 23.70 -0.58
N VAL A 96 3.70 22.69 -0.31
CA VAL A 96 2.35 22.91 0.23
C VAL A 96 2.40 23.68 1.55
N GLU A 97 3.25 23.26 2.49
CA GLU A 97 3.41 23.94 3.79
C GLU A 97 3.98 25.36 3.64
N ALA A 98 4.86 25.57 2.67
CA ALA A 98 5.44 26.90 2.38
C ALA A 98 4.42 27.90 1.75
N HIS A 99 3.30 27.41 1.24
CA HIS A 99 2.17 28.22 0.77
C HIS A 99 1.08 28.43 1.82
N ASP A 100 1.39 28.16 3.09
CA ASP A 100 0.44 28.23 4.22
C ASP A 100 -0.81 27.33 4.04
N ILE A 101 -0.66 26.26 3.25
CA ILE A 101 -1.70 25.25 3.02
C ILE A 101 -1.40 24.03 3.90
N THR A 102 -2.40 23.50 4.60
CA THR A 102 -2.23 22.33 5.46
C THR A 102 -1.99 21.08 4.62
N TRP A 103 -0.84 20.43 4.82
CA TRP A 103 -0.54 19.12 4.23
C TRP A 103 -1.16 18.00 5.05
N ILE A 104 -2.08 17.22 4.46
CA ILE A 104 -2.67 16.04 5.11
C ILE A 104 -1.81 14.83 4.84
N GLY A 105 -0.87 14.59 5.74
CA GLY A 105 0.12 13.51 5.65
C GLY A 105 1.24 13.67 6.67
N PRO A 106 2.26 12.80 6.56
CA PRO A 106 3.45 12.85 7.40
C PRO A 106 4.24 14.13 7.18
N LYS A 107 5.13 14.43 8.13
CA LYS A 107 6.08 15.53 7.93
C LYS A 107 7.01 15.23 6.75
N PRO A 108 7.44 16.25 5.98
CA PRO A 108 8.35 16.06 4.83
C PRO A 108 9.62 15.29 5.18
N GLU A 109 10.17 15.50 6.38
CA GLU A 109 11.35 14.77 6.90
C GLU A 109 11.10 13.26 7.02
N HIS A 110 9.93 12.84 7.49
CA HIS A 110 9.55 11.43 7.61
C HIS A 110 9.40 10.77 6.22
N ILE A 111 8.79 11.50 5.28
CA ILE A 111 8.66 11.02 3.89
C ILE A 111 10.06 10.82 3.27
N ARG A 112 10.98 11.75 3.50
CA ARG A 112 12.35 11.69 2.97
C ARG A 112 13.12 10.52 3.58
N THR A 113 13.10 10.40 4.92
CA THR A 113 13.84 9.36 5.64
C THR A 113 13.35 7.97 5.28
N MET A 114 12.03 7.76 5.25
CA MET A 114 11.45 6.45 4.95
C MET A 114 11.41 6.13 3.44
N GLY A 115 11.52 7.13 2.57
CA GLY A 115 11.62 6.96 1.13
C GLY A 115 13.01 6.52 0.64
N ASP A 116 14.05 6.70 1.44
CA ASP A 116 15.39 6.18 1.16
C ASP A 116 15.56 4.81 1.82
N LYS A 117 15.81 3.77 1.02
CA LYS A 117 15.88 2.38 1.51
C LYS A 117 16.95 2.13 2.58
N ILE A 118 18.10 2.80 2.47
CA ILE A 118 19.21 2.64 3.42
C ILE A 118 18.88 3.36 4.72
N GLU A 119 18.44 4.61 4.62
CA GLU A 119 18.06 5.41 5.78
C GLU A 119 16.82 4.82 6.49
N ALA A 120 15.84 4.30 5.73
CA ALA A 120 14.67 3.63 6.30
C ALA A 120 15.06 2.39 7.11
N LYS A 121 15.94 1.53 6.56
CA LYS A 121 16.44 0.33 7.26
C LYS A 121 17.22 0.71 8.52
N ARG A 122 18.11 1.70 8.43
CA ARG A 122 18.89 2.20 9.56
C ARG A 122 17.99 2.78 10.65
N THR A 123 17.04 3.62 10.25
CA THR A 123 16.07 4.22 11.18
C THR A 123 15.18 3.17 11.82
N ALA A 124 14.67 2.21 11.05
CA ALA A 124 13.88 1.09 11.55
C ALA A 124 14.63 0.29 12.61
N GLY A 125 15.90 -0.06 12.36
CA GLY A 125 16.74 -0.74 13.33
C GLY A 125 16.98 0.07 14.60
N ALA A 126 17.27 1.37 14.47
CA ALA A 126 17.45 2.27 15.61
C ALA A 126 16.17 2.42 16.47
N LEU A 127 14.99 2.30 15.84
CA LEU A 127 13.69 2.32 16.51
C LEU A 127 13.25 0.93 17.04
N GLY A 128 14.10 -0.09 16.91
CA GLY A 128 13.86 -1.44 17.44
C GLY A 128 12.96 -2.32 16.58
N LEU A 129 12.71 -1.96 15.30
CA LEU A 129 12.01 -2.83 14.36
C LEU A 129 12.93 -4.01 13.95
N PRO A 130 12.40 -5.24 13.87
CA PRO A 130 13.20 -6.39 13.46
C PRO A 130 13.62 -6.29 12.00
N LEU A 131 14.92 -6.40 11.75
CA LEU A 131 15.50 -6.35 10.41
C LEU A 131 15.82 -7.76 9.90
N VAL A 132 15.88 -7.93 8.58
CA VAL A 132 16.42 -9.17 7.99
C VAL A 132 17.87 -9.31 8.43
N PRO A 133 18.25 -10.44 9.06
CA PRO A 133 19.65 -10.69 9.41
C PRO A 133 20.55 -10.66 8.16
N GLY A 134 21.68 -9.95 8.24
CA GLY A 134 22.57 -9.79 7.09
C GLY A 134 23.62 -8.72 7.32
N SER A 135 24.19 -8.20 6.24
CA SER A 135 25.20 -7.15 6.28
C SER A 135 24.58 -5.77 6.56
N ASP A 136 25.31 -4.94 7.31
CA ASP A 136 24.97 -3.53 7.56
C ASP A 136 25.26 -2.60 6.36
N GLY A 137 25.37 -3.16 5.17
CA GLY A 137 25.70 -2.46 3.95
C GLY A 137 26.49 -3.32 2.98
N ALA A 138 27.36 -2.68 2.20
CA ALA A 138 28.22 -3.34 1.25
C ALA A 138 29.18 -4.31 1.93
N VAL A 139 29.29 -5.50 1.38
CA VAL A 139 30.29 -6.49 1.81
C VAL A 139 31.63 -6.19 1.12
N SER A 140 32.68 -5.99 1.90
CA SER A 140 33.98 -5.54 1.40
C SER A 140 34.88 -6.68 0.97
N ASP A 141 34.78 -7.86 1.60
CA ASP A 141 35.58 -9.03 1.28
C ASP A 141 34.85 -10.36 1.56
N VAL A 142 35.45 -11.47 1.08
CA VAL A 142 34.87 -12.81 1.18
C VAL A 142 34.86 -13.35 2.62
N ASN A 143 35.78 -12.94 3.48
CA ASN A 143 35.83 -13.43 4.86
C ASN A 143 34.76 -12.76 5.70
N GLU A 144 34.54 -11.44 5.49
CA GLU A 144 33.40 -10.71 6.04
C GLU A 144 32.11 -11.36 5.59
N ALA A 145 31.97 -11.63 4.27
CA ALA A 145 30.81 -12.30 3.70
C ALA A 145 30.50 -13.65 4.37
N LYS A 146 31.54 -14.49 4.61
CA LYS A 146 31.38 -15.77 5.29
C LYS A 146 30.86 -15.61 6.72
N ALA A 147 31.46 -14.69 7.48
CA ALA A 147 31.04 -14.44 8.86
C ALA A 147 29.58 -13.96 8.94
N ILE A 148 29.17 -13.06 8.04
CA ILE A 148 27.81 -12.56 7.96
C ILE A 148 26.83 -13.68 7.59
N ALA A 149 27.16 -14.48 6.55
CA ALA A 149 26.31 -15.57 6.09
C ALA A 149 26.15 -16.69 7.15
N GLU A 150 27.21 -17.00 7.90
CA GLU A 150 27.16 -17.94 9.03
C GLU A 150 26.29 -17.40 10.17
N ALA A 151 26.41 -16.11 10.51
CA ALA A 151 25.60 -15.46 11.54
C ALA A 151 24.12 -15.37 11.15
N ALA A 152 23.82 -15.08 9.87
CA ALA A 152 22.46 -15.05 9.35
C ALA A 152 21.82 -16.44 9.22
N GLY A 153 22.65 -17.48 9.06
CA GLY A 153 22.23 -18.86 8.80
C GLY A 153 21.79 -19.09 7.35
N TYR A 154 22.39 -20.13 6.72
CA TYR A 154 22.02 -20.52 5.35
C TYR A 154 20.58 -21.06 5.27
N PRO A 155 19.89 -20.88 4.12
CA PRO A 155 20.32 -20.16 2.93
C PRO A 155 20.37 -18.65 3.11
N VAL A 156 21.29 -17.98 2.38
CA VAL A 156 21.37 -16.53 2.30
C VAL A 156 21.17 -16.05 0.86
N ILE A 157 20.77 -14.79 0.68
CA ILE A 157 20.66 -14.16 -0.62
C ILE A 157 21.68 -13.03 -0.74
N ILE A 158 22.42 -13.04 -1.84
CA ILE A 158 23.35 -12.00 -2.23
C ILE A 158 22.60 -11.05 -3.16
N LYS A 159 22.62 -9.76 -2.89
CA LYS A 159 21.87 -8.74 -3.65
C LYS A 159 22.81 -7.62 -4.08
N ALA A 160 22.64 -7.11 -5.31
CA ALA A 160 23.31 -5.90 -5.77
C ALA A 160 22.76 -4.66 -5.02
N ALA A 161 23.65 -3.79 -4.54
CA ALA A 161 23.26 -2.56 -3.84
C ALA A 161 22.47 -1.60 -4.72
N SER A 162 22.84 -1.49 -5.99
CA SER A 162 22.19 -0.66 -7.01
C SER A 162 21.12 -1.39 -7.82
N GLY A 163 20.73 -2.61 -7.42
CA GLY A 163 19.84 -3.50 -8.17
C GLY A 163 18.35 -3.31 -7.86
N GLY A 164 17.51 -3.68 -8.83
CA GLY A 164 16.06 -3.71 -8.71
C GLY A 164 15.45 -4.77 -9.64
N GLY A 165 14.21 -5.19 -9.37
CA GLY A 165 13.48 -6.12 -10.24
C GLY A 165 14.06 -7.53 -10.35
N GLY A 166 14.77 -8.02 -9.32
CA GLY A 166 15.30 -9.39 -9.28
C GLY A 166 16.64 -9.61 -9.99
N ARG A 167 17.22 -8.58 -10.61
CA ARG A 167 18.54 -8.67 -11.24
C ARG A 167 19.67 -8.49 -10.22
N GLY A 168 20.73 -9.30 -10.36
CA GLY A 168 21.87 -9.26 -9.43
C GLY A 168 21.56 -9.89 -8.07
N MET A 169 20.62 -10.83 -8.01
CA MET A 169 20.30 -11.61 -6.82
C MET A 169 20.72 -13.09 -7.02
N LYS A 170 21.40 -13.65 -6.03
CA LYS A 170 21.83 -15.07 -6.02
C LYS A 170 21.51 -15.69 -4.67
N VAL A 171 20.80 -16.82 -4.68
CA VAL A 171 20.56 -17.60 -3.46
C VAL A 171 21.75 -18.53 -3.25
N CYS A 172 22.34 -18.45 -2.06
CA CYS A 172 23.47 -19.27 -1.63
C CYS A 172 22.99 -20.23 -0.53
N THR A 173 23.05 -21.53 -0.82
CA THR A 173 22.53 -22.57 0.08
C THR A 173 23.59 -23.18 1.00
N SER A 174 24.88 -22.97 0.70
CA SER A 174 26.00 -23.54 1.45
C SER A 174 27.26 -22.66 1.39
N PRO A 175 28.17 -22.75 2.40
CA PRO A 175 29.36 -21.91 2.48
C PRO A 175 30.32 -22.01 1.27
N ASP A 176 30.42 -23.19 0.65
CA ASP A 176 31.29 -23.46 -0.50
C ASP A 176 30.86 -22.72 -1.77
N GLN A 177 29.61 -22.33 -1.89
CA GLN A 177 29.08 -21.58 -3.04
C GLN A 177 29.28 -20.06 -2.92
N LEU A 178 29.47 -19.56 -1.69
CA LEU A 178 29.35 -18.13 -1.35
C LEU A 178 30.27 -17.24 -2.17
N GLU A 179 31.57 -17.60 -2.25
CA GLU A 179 32.58 -16.80 -2.95
C GLU A 179 32.28 -16.68 -4.45
N THR A 180 31.95 -17.81 -5.09
CA THR A 180 31.57 -17.83 -6.52
C THR A 180 30.34 -16.98 -6.79
N LEU A 181 29.32 -17.10 -5.95
CA LEU A 181 28.05 -16.37 -6.13
C LEU A 181 28.19 -14.87 -5.86
N ILE A 182 29.04 -14.45 -4.94
CA ILE A 182 29.38 -13.03 -4.72
C ILE A 182 30.04 -12.44 -5.98
N GLN A 183 31.04 -13.14 -6.55
CA GLN A 183 31.72 -12.67 -7.75
C GLN A 183 30.76 -12.58 -8.95
N GLN A 184 29.87 -13.55 -9.11
CA GLN A 184 28.85 -13.55 -10.16
C GLN A 184 27.85 -12.38 -9.97
N ALA A 185 27.31 -12.21 -8.76
CA ALA A 185 26.36 -11.13 -8.46
C ALA A 185 27.01 -9.76 -8.66
N GLY A 186 28.26 -9.55 -8.21
CA GLY A 186 28.99 -8.31 -8.40
C GLY A 186 29.29 -8.02 -9.88
N SER A 187 29.65 -9.04 -10.66
CA SER A 187 29.92 -8.89 -12.11
C SER A 187 28.65 -8.53 -12.87
N GLU A 188 27.53 -9.19 -12.57
CA GLU A 188 26.22 -8.90 -13.16
C GLU A 188 25.75 -7.48 -12.78
N ALA A 189 25.93 -7.09 -11.52
CA ALA A 189 25.59 -5.77 -11.02
C ALA A 189 26.40 -4.67 -11.72
N LYS A 190 27.71 -4.88 -11.87
CA LYS A 190 28.61 -3.95 -12.57
C LYS A 190 28.20 -3.80 -14.03
N ALA A 191 27.85 -4.90 -14.69
CA ALA A 191 27.43 -4.86 -16.10
C ALA A 191 26.07 -4.18 -16.29
N ALA A 192 25.13 -4.37 -15.36
CA ALA A 192 23.77 -3.85 -15.48
C ALA A 192 23.61 -2.40 -14.93
N PHE A 193 24.36 -2.06 -13.87
CA PHE A 193 24.14 -0.83 -13.09
C PHE A 193 25.42 0.02 -12.92
N GLY A 194 26.58 -0.46 -13.37
CA GLY A 194 27.87 0.24 -13.25
C GLY A 194 28.53 0.10 -11.86
N ASP A 195 27.89 -0.56 -10.91
CA ASP A 195 28.36 -0.75 -9.53
C ASP A 195 28.36 -2.23 -9.18
N ALA A 196 29.51 -2.74 -8.67
CA ALA A 196 29.68 -4.14 -8.29
C ALA A 196 29.32 -4.43 -6.83
N THR A 197 28.89 -3.42 -6.10
CA THR A 197 28.59 -3.51 -4.67
C THR A 197 27.46 -4.50 -4.40
N VAL A 198 27.70 -5.44 -3.50
CA VAL A 198 26.71 -6.45 -3.06
C VAL A 198 26.58 -6.44 -1.55
N TYR A 199 25.42 -6.86 -1.07
CA TYR A 199 25.14 -7.13 0.33
C TYR A 199 24.53 -8.52 0.49
N ILE A 200 24.51 -9.04 1.70
CA ILE A 200 24.02 -10.39 2.02
C ILE A 200 22.88 -10.27 3.03
N GLU A 201 21.82 -11.02 2.81
CA GLU A 201 20.72 -11.15 3.76
C GLU A 201 20.28 -12.61 3.89
N LYS A 202 19.62 -12.96 4.99
CA LYS A 202 18.93 -14.23 5.14
C LYS A 202 17.94 -14.42 3.99
N TYR A 203 17.96 -15.59 3.36
CA TYR A 203 16.97 -15.94 2.34
C TYR A 203 15.71 -16.47 2.99
N LEU A 204 14.58 -15.86 2.64
CA LEU A 204 13.25 -16.31 3.06
C LEU A 204 12.65 -17.17 1.94
N GLY A 205 12.30 -18.39 2.29
CA GLY A 205 11.83 -19.40 1.33
C GLY A 205 10.41 -19.13 0.85
N ASN A 206 9.47 -19.04 1.79
CA ASN A 206 8.04 -18.88 1.56
C ASN A 206 7.43 -17.83 2.50
N PRO A 207 7.95 -16.58 2.49
CA PRO A 207 7.46 -15.57 3.41
C PRO A 207 6.05 -15.10 3.05
N ARG A 208 5.38 -14.56 4.08
CA ARG A 208 4.18 -13.76 3.90
C ARG A 208 4.51 -12.28 3.92
N HIS A 209 3.69 -11.51 3.25
CA HIS A 209 3.71 -10.05 3.32
C HIS A 209 2.70 -9.61 4.38
N ILE A 210 3.20 -9.27 5.55
CA ILE A 210 2.40 -8.79 6.67
C ILE A 210 2.74 -7.33 6.91
N GLU A 211 1.73 -6.49 7.06
CA GLU A 211 1.93 -5.07 7.28
C GLU A 211 1.08 -4.54 8.43
N PHE A 212 1.62 -3.60 9.21
CA PHE A 212 0.92 -2.99 10.33
C PHE A 212 0.48 -1.56 9.99
N GLN A 213 -0.83 -1.30 10.16
CA GLN A 213 -1.36 0.05 10.07
C GLN A 213 -1.00 0.82 11.33
N VAL A 214 -0.38 1.98 11.17
CA VAL A 214 -0.06 2.88 12.28
C VAL A 214 -0.65 4.26 12.06
N PHE A 215 -0.86 4.96 13.16
CA PHE A 215 -1.27 6.36 13.18
C PHE A 215 -0.51 7.12 14.24
N GLY A 216 0.06 8.28 13.91
CA GLY A 216 0.74 9.17 14.83
C GLY A 216 0.13 10.57 14.85
N ASP A 217 0.15 11.25 15.98
CA ASP A 217 -0.36 12.62 16.13
C ASP A 217 0.72 13.70 15.86
N GLY A 218 1.96 13.28 15.60
CA GLY A 218 3.10 14.18 15.42
C GLY A 218 3.63 14.80 16.71
N LYS A 219 3.11 14.40 17.88
CA LYS A 219 3.43 14.97 19.21
C LYS A 219 3.94 13.91 20.20
N GLY A 220 4.27 12.71 19.68
CA GLY A 220 4.80 11.59 20.48
C GLY A 220 3.76 10.55 20.90
N ASN A 221 2.52 10.66 20.43
CA ASN A 221 1.53 9.60 20.59
C ASN A 221 1.32 8.87 19.26
N ALA A 222 1.30 7.54 19.30
CA ALA A 222 0.99 6.71 18.15
C ALA A 222 0.24 5.45 18.58
N ILE A 223 -0.55 4.92 17.66
CA ILE A 223 -1.33 3.70 17.81
C ILE A 223 -1.09 2.77 16.63
N HIS A 224 -1.31 1.47 16.83
CA HIS A 224 -1.46 0.51 15.75
C HIS A 224 -2.92 0.07 15.60
N LEU A 225 -3.32 -0.23 14.38
CA LEU A 225 -4.66 -0.70 14.04
C LEU A 225 -4.63 -2.15 13.51
N GLY A 226 -3.67 -2.94 14.00
CA GLY A 226 -3.46 -4.32 13.62
C GLY A 226 -2.77 -4.48 12.27
N GLU A 227 -2.68 -5.74 11.87
CA GLU A 227 -2.02 -6.14 10.64
C GLU A 227 -3.03 -6.46 9.52
N ARG A 228 -2.48 -6.41 8.30
CA ARG A 228 -3.07 -6.94 7.07
C ARG A 228 -2.15 -8.00 6.49
N ASP A 229 -2.74 -9.00 5.85
CA ASP A 229 -2.03 -9.97 5.02
C ASP A 229 -2.19 -9.58 3.54
N CYS A 230 -1.07 -9.27 2.90
CA CYS A 230 -1.00 -8.83 1.52
C CYS A 230 -0.18 -9.80 0.65
N SER A 231 -0.13 -11.08 1.04
CA SER A 231 0.72 -12.09 0.37
C SER A 231 0.20 -12.49 -1.01
N LEU A 232 -1.10 -12.33 -1.29
CA LEU A 232 -1.63 -12.61 -2.63
C LEU A 232 -1.29 -11.46 -3.58
N GLN A 233 -0.16 -11.59 -4.22
CA GLN A 233 0.41 -10.59 -5.11
C GLN A 233 1.00 -11.22 -6.37
N ARG A 234 1.06 -10.42 -7.44
CA ARG A 234 1.73 -10.77 -8.69
C ARG A 234 2.73 -9.67 -9.04
N ARG A 235 3.98 -10.02 -9.25
CA ARG A 235 5.07 -9.06 -9.54
C ARG A 235 5.08 -7.88 -8.55
N HIS A 236 4.93 -8.19 -7.26
CA HIS A 236 4.85 -7.23 -6.15
C HIS A 236 3.61 -6.31 -6.16
N GLN A 237 2.61 -6.59 -7.02
CA GLN A 237 1.32 -5.91 -6.99
C GLN A 237 0.31 -6.77 -6.22
N LYS A 238 -0.21 -6.22 -5.14
CA LYS A 238 -1.23 -6.86 -4.30
C LYS A 238 -2.52 -7.04 -5.12
N VAL A 239 -3.15 -8.19 -5.00
CA VAL A 239 -4.36 -8.57 -5.74
C VAL A 239 -5.56 -8.72 -4.82
N LEU A 240 -5.31 -9.34 -3.66
CA LEU A 240 -6.28 -9.55 -2.60
C LEU A 240 -5.60 -9.36 -1.26
N GLU A 241 -6.26 -8.66 -0.35
CA GLU A 241 -5.77 -8.39 1.00
C GLU A 241 -6.81 -8.81 2.04
N GLU A 242 -6.35 -9.28 3.20
CA GLU A 242 -7.23 -9.63 4.32
C GLU A 242 -6.72 -9.12 5.67
N ALA A 243 -7.65 -8.87 6.57
CA ALA A 243 -7.37 -8.49 7.95
C ALA A 243 -8.39 -9.14 8.92
N PRO A 244 -7.92 -9.65 10.05
CA PRO A 244 -6.51 -9.91 10.38
C PRO A 244 -5.91 -11.02 9.52
N SER A 245 -4.58 -11.17 9.55
CA SER A 245 -3.89 -12.29 8.88
C SER A 245 -4.33 -13.65 9.46
N PRO A 246 -4.57 -14.67 8.62
CA PRO A 246 -4.95 -16.00 9.10
C PRO A 246 -3.82 -16.73 9.83
N VAL A 247 -2.58 -16.24 9.78
CA VAL A 247 -1.41 -16.91 10.39
C VAL A 247 -0.82 -16.16 11.57
N ILE A 248 -1.26 -14.92 11.84
CA ILE A 248 -0.78 -14.12 12.96
C ILE A 248 -1.70 -14.32 14.16
N SER A 249 -1.14 -14.80 15.25
CA SER A 249 -1.86 -14.96 16.51
C SER A 249 -2.18 -13.59 17.17
N PRO A 250 -3.20 -13.54 18.04
CA PRO A 250 -3.47 -12.33 18.82
C PRO A 250 -2.26 -11.81 19.62
N ASP A 251 -1.47 -12.72 20.20
CA ASP A 251 -0.28 -12.35 20.99
C ASP A 251 0.83 -11.77 20.10
N GLU A 252 1.05 -12.32 18.91
CA GLU A 252 1.99 -11.77 17.94
C GLU A 252 1.54 -10.39 17.44
N ARG A 253 0.24 -10.21 17.18
CA ARG A 253 -0.35 -8.92 16.81
C ARG A 253 -0.11 -7.87 17.87
N GLU A 254 -0.40 -8.19 19.12
CA GLU A 254 -0.21 -7.26 20.24
C GLU A 254 1.27 -6.92 20.42
N ARG A 255 2.15 -7.92 20.42
CA ARG A 255 3.59 -7.74 20.56
C ARG A 255 4.17 -6.86 19.45
N MET A 256 3.90 -7.20 18.18
CA MET A 256 4.43 -6.43 17.04
C MET A 256 3.75 -5.08 16.90
N GLY A 257 2.44 -5.03 17.15
CA GLY A 257 1.68 -3.78 17.18
C GLY A 257 2.26 -2.80 18.19
N GLY A 258 2.58 -3.25 19.39
CA GLY A 258 3.23 -2.43 20.42
C GLY A 258 4.61 -1.91 19.98
N ILE A 259 5.42 -2.75 19.34
CA ILE A 259 6.74 -2.36 18.80
C ILE A 259 6.59 -1.27 17.73
N VAL A 260 5.70 -1.46 16.75
CA VAL A 260 5.52 -0.48 15.67
C VAL A 260 4.90 0.83 16.16
N ALA A 261 3.93 0.76 17.09
CA ALA A 261 3.34 1.97 17.69
C ALA A 261 4.39 2.78 18.47
N LYS A 262 5.21 2.08 19.30
CA LYS A 262 6.31 2.72 20.01
C LYS A 262 7.32 3.36 19.06
N ALA A 263 7.73 2.67 18.00
CA ALA A 263 8.65 3.21 17.01
C ALA A 263 8.10 4.50 16.37
N MET A 264 6.81 4.55 16.06
CA MET A 264 6.16 5.75 15.50
C MET A 264 6.04 6.89 16.52
N ALA A 265 5.78 6.57 17.78
CA ALA A 265 5.78 7.56 18.87
C ALA A 265 7.18 8.18 19.06
N ASP A 266 8.22 7.34 19.15
CA ASP A 266 9.62 7.76 19.30
C ASP A 266 10.09 8.61 18.09
N MET A 267 9.61 8.31 16.89
CA MET A 267 9.88 9.10 15.68
C MET A 267 9.11 10.43 15.64
N GLY A 268 8.08 10.61 16.46
CA GLY A 268 7.17 11.75 16.38
C GLY A 268 6.40 11.79 15.07
N TYR A 269 6.02 10.59 14.56
CA TYR A 269 5.32 10.43 13.29
C TYR A 269 3.97 11.13 13.29
N ARG A 270 3.59 11.72 12.13
CA ARG A 270 2.30 12.42 11.95
C ARG A 270 1.49 11.74 10.85
N GLY A 271 0.23 11.42 11.12
CA GLY A 271 -0.72 10.87 10.15
C GLY A 271 -0.68 9.36 10.02
N ALA A 272 -1.27 8.86 8.93
CA ALA A 272 -1.30 7.44 8.61
C ALA A 272 0.03 6.95 8.05
N GLY A 273 0.44 5.76 8.45
CA GLY A 273 1.58 5.05 7.90
C GLY A 273 1.36 3.54 7.94
N THR A 274 2.11 2.83 7.14
CA THR A 274 2.09 1.36 7.12
C THR A 274 3.51 0.84 7.14
N ILE A 275 3.80 -0.05 8.09
CA ILE A 275 5.12 -0.70 8.21
C ILE A 275 4.99 -2.11 7.66
N GLU A 276 5.71 -2.40 6.59
CA GLU A 276 5.66 -3.67 5.86
C GLU A 276 6.76 -4.62 6.32
N PHE A 277 6.39 -5.88 6.51
CA PHE A 277 7.28 -6.96 6.92
C PHE A 277 7.13 -8.17 6.01
N LEU A 278 8.24 -8.91 5.83
CA LEU A 278 8.16 -10.32 5.52
C LEU A 278 8.02 -11.09 6.83
N TRP A 279 7.09 -12.02 6.87
CA TRP A 279 6.91 -12.93 8.00
C TRP A 279 7.14 -14.38 7.57
N GLU A 280 7.98 -15.09 8.30
CA GLU A 280 8.24 -16.50 8.06
C GLU A 280 8.58 -17.20 9.38
N ASN A 281 7.94 -18.33 9.67
CA ASN A 281 8.21 -19.17 10.84
C ASN A 281 8.14 -18.42 12.20
N GLY A 282 7.20 -17.49 12.37
CA GLY A 282 7.01 -16.72 13.61
C GLY A 282 7.87 -15.45 13.72
N GLU A 283 8.73 -15.18 12.73
CA GLU A 283 9.62 -14.04 12.74
C GLU A 283 9.21 -12.98 11.71
N PHE A 284 9.29 -11.71 12.12
CA PHE A 284 9.02 -10.56 11.26
C PHE A 284 10.33 -9.94 10.79
N TYR A 285 10.36 -9.46 9.56
CA TYR A 285 11.52 -8.81 8.96
C TYR A 285 11.10 -7.56 8.20
N PHE A 286 11.51 -6.39 8.66
CA PHE A 286 11.18 -5.10 8.06
C PHE A 286 11.59 -5.05 6.58
N ILE A 287 10.67 -4.58 5.74
CA ILE A 287 10.89 -4.31 4.32
C ILE A 287 11.00 -2.81 4.09
N GLU A 288 9.91 -2.10 4.36
CA GLU A 288 9.77 -0.67 4.11
C GLU A 288 8.64 -0.07 4.94
N MET A 289 8.57 1.25 4.96
CA MET A 289 7.45 1.98 5.51
C MET A 289 6.81 2.84 4.42
N ASN A 290 5.52 2.66 4.19
CA ASN A 290 4.74 3.56 3.35
C ASN A 290 4.24 4.73 4.19
N THR A 291 4.67 5.93 3.84
CA THR A 291 4.35 7.19 4.54
C THR A 291 3.07 7.83 4.01
N ARG A 292 2.02 7.03 3.84
CA ARG A 292 0.73 7.40 3.27
C ARG A 292 -0.36 6.40 3.66
N LEU A 293 -1.58 6.74 3.32
CA LEU A 293 -2.67 5.76 3.31
C LEU A 293 -2.41 4.70 2.24
N GLN A 294 -2.76 3.45 2.52
CA GLN A 294 -2.66 2.33 1.57
C GLN A 294 -3.99 2.10 0.84
N VAL A 295 -3.93 1.41 -0.32
CA VAL A 295 -5.12 1.00 -1.08
C VAL A 295 -6.05 0.17 -0.20
N GLU A 296 -5.48 -0.79 0.51
CA GLU A 296 -6.12 -1.80 1.35
C GLU A 296 -6.52 -1.32 2.77
N HIS A 297 -6.48 -0.01 3.03
CA HIS A 297 -6.95 0.53 4.32
C HIS A 297 -8.38 0.13 4.71
N PRO A 298 -9.31 -0.13 3.76
CA PRO A 298 -10.67 -0.49 4.10
C PRO A 298 -10.83 -1.77 4.91
N VAL A 299 -9.93 -2.77 4.78
CA VAL A 299 -10.02 -3.99 5.60
C VAL A 299 -9.71 -3.70 7.07
N THR A 300 -8.77 -2.78 7.34
CA THR A 300 -8.49 -2.29 8.70
C THR A 300 -9.67 -1.52 9.26
N GLU A 301 -10.27 -0.62 8.48
CA GLU A 301 -11.49 0.11 8.88
C GLU A 301 -12.62 -0.85 9.24
N ALA A 302 -12.80 -1.92 8.45
CA ALA A 302 -13.87 -2.89 8.65
C ALA A 302 -13.75 -3.67 9.97
N ILE A 303 -12.54 -4.02 10.41
CA ILE A 303 -12.32 -4.80 11.63
C ILE A 303 -12.14 -3.95 12.89
N THR A 304 -11.81 -2.65 12.75
CA THR A 304 -11.56 -1.74 13.89
C THR A 304 -12.67 -0.72 14.09
N GLY A 305 -13.44 -0.40 13.03
CA GLY A 305 -14.43 0.68 13.06
C GLY A 305 -13.83 2.09 12.99
N VAL A 306 -12.52 2.23 12.80
CA VAL A 306 -11.83 3.53 12.71
C VAL A 306 -11.80 3.99 11.26
N ASP A 307 -12.33 5.18 10.96
CA ASP A 307 -12.23 5.82 9.64
C ASP A 307 -10.86 6.50 9.49
N LEU A 308 -9.96 5.89 8.73
CA LEU A 308 -8.57 6.34 8.60
C LEU A 308 -8.46 7.68 7.87
N VAL A 309 -9.31 7.95 6.90
CA VAL A 309 -9.29 9.22 6.16
C VAL A 309 -9.76 10.37 7.04
N ARG A 310 -10.80 10.15 7.84
CA ARG A 310 -11.25 11.16 8.83
C ARG A 310 -10.15 11.43 9.86
N GLU A 311 -9.46 10.40 10.35
CA GLU A 311 -8.34 10.58 11.27
C GLU A 311 -7.19 11.37 10.63
N GLN A 312 -6.86 11.13 9.35
CA GLN A 312 -5.84 11.93 8.66
C GLN A 312 -6.21 13.42 8.65
N ILE A 313 -7.47 13.74 8.30
CA ILE A 313 -7.96 15.13 8.26
C ILE A 313 -7.93 15.74 9.67
N ARG A 314 -8.40 15.03 10.70
CA ARG A 314 -8.42 15.47 12.10
C ARG A 314 -7.03 15.81 12.62
N ILE A 315 -6.06 14.89 12.40
CA ILE A 315 -4.67 15.09 12.84
C ILE A 315 -4.04 16.29 12.13
N ALA A 316 -4.28 16.44 10.82
CA ALA A 316 -3.77 17.57 10.06
C ALA A 316 -4.38 18.90 10.53
N ASP A 317 -5.63 18.91 11.02
CA ASP A 317 -6.27 20.07 11.66
C ASP A 317 -5.79 20.33 13.10
N GLY A 318 -4.79 19.57 13.56
CA GLY A 318 -4.15 19.75 14.88
C GLY A 318 -4.87 19.08 16.05
N LEU A 319 -5.95 18.32 15.77
CA LEU A 319 -6.69 17.56 16.78
C LEU A 319 -5.90 16.31 17.22
N PRO A 320 -6.10 15.82 18.44
CA PRO A 320 -5.51 14.57 18.88
C PRO A 320 -6.14 13.37 18.16
N LEU A 321 -5.50 12.20 18.28
CA LEU A 321 -6.11 10.92 17.90
C LEU A 321 -7.50 10.79 18.55
N SER A 322 -8.51 10.32 17.76
CA SER A 322 -9.88 10.17 18.27
C SER A 322 -10.06 8.93 19.14
N VAL A 323 -9.13 7.99 19.06
CA VAL A 323 -9.11 6.74 19.81
C VAL A 323 -7.75 6.53 20.45
N LYS A 324 -7.73 5.86 21.61
CA LYS A 324 -6.51 5.38 22.25
C LYS A 324 -6.27 3.92 21.89
N GLN A 325 -5.04 3.44 22.08
CA GLN A 325 -4.71 2.05 21.81
C GLN A 325 -5.59 1.08 22.59
N GLU A 326 -5.91 1.37 23.83
CA GLU A 326 -6.75 0.56 24.71
C GLU A 326 -8.22 0.46 24.29
N ASP A 327 -8.68 1.38 23.43
CA ASP A 327 -10.07 1.41 22.91
C ASP A 327 -10.22 0.63 21.59
N ILE A 328 -9.11 0.18 21.02
CA ILE A 328 -9.12 -0.51 19.72
C ILE A 328 -9.42 -1.99 19.91
N GLU A 329 -10.53 -2.42 19.36
CA GLU A 329 -10.93 -3.81 19.34
C GLU A 329 -10.90 -4.35 17.90
N PHE A 330 -10.26 -5.51 17.72
CA PHE A 330 -10.26 -6.23 16.44
C PHE A 330 -11.44 -7.17 16.37
N LYS A 331 -12.41 -6.90 15.51
CA LYS A 331 -13.66 -7.68 15.40
C LYS A 331 -13.78 -8.33 14.02
N GLY A 332 -14.04 -9.62 14.01
CA GLY A 332 -14.32 -10.37 12.79
C GLY A 332 -13.15 -10.48 11.83
N HIS A 333 -13.47 -10.49 10.55
CA HIS A 333 -12.53 -10.65 9.44
C HIS A 333 -13.00 -9.85 8.23
N ALA A 334 -12.09 -9.24 7.50
CA ALA A 334 -12.38 -8.49 6.28
C ALA A 334 -11.45 -8.92 5.15
N ILE A 335 -11.98 -8.95 3.93
CA ILE A 335 -11.22 -9.23 2.71
C ILE A 335 -11.54 -8.15 1.68
N GLU A 336 -10.51 -7.61 1.05
CA GLU A 336 -10.58 -6.71 -0.09
C GLU A 336 -10.11 -7.41 -1.36
N CYS A 337 -10.83 -7.26 -2.45
CA CYS A 337 -10.40 -7.61 -3.80
C CYS A 337 -10.19 -6.34 -4.62
N ARG A 338 -9.02 -6.20 -5.24
CA ARG A 338 -8.78 -5.16 -6.24
C ARG A 338 -9.41 -5.56 -7.56
N ILE A 339 -10.39 -4.80 -8.00
CA ILE A 339 -11.04 -5.02 -9.31
C ILE A 339 -10.36 -4.12 -10.33
N ASN A 340 -9.60 -4.76 -11.20
CA ASN A 340 -8.84 -4.09 -12.26
C ASN A 340 -9.53 -4.26 -13.61
N ALA A 341 -9.47 -3.25 -14.47
CA ALA A 341 -9.84 -3.33 -15.88
C ALA A 341 -8.72 -4.01 -16.67
N GLU A 342 -8.63 -5.34 -16.54
CA GLU A 342 -7.58 -6.19 -17.09
C GLU A 342 -8.16 -7.54 -17.50
N ASP A 343 -7.50 -8.20 -18.44
CA ASP A 343 -7.75 -9.60 -18.69
C ASP A 343 -7.35 -10.42 -17.45
N PRO A 344 -8.25 -11.26 -16.87
CA PRO A 344 -8.03 -11.90 -15.58
C PRO A 344 -6.86 -12.90 -15.56
N TRP A 345 -6.38 -13.34 -16.71
CA TRP A 345 -5.33 -14.37 -16.79
C TRP A 345 -4.00 -13.82 -17.29
N THR A 346 -4.06 -12.97 -18.32
CA THR A 346 -2.85 -12.36 -18.90
C THR A 346 -2.46 -11.06 -18.21
N PHE A 347 -3.40 -10.44 -17.48
CA PHE A 347 -3.27 -9.11 -16.85
C PHE A 347 -3.02 -7.97 -17.86
N ALA A 348 -3.39 -8.21 -19.11
CA ALA A 348 -3.35 -7.17 -20.13
C ALA A 348 -4.41 -6.10 -19.82
N PRO A 349 -4.04 -4.80 -19.79
CA PRO A 349 -4.98 -3.71 -19.56
C PRO A 349 -6.16 -3.74 -20.54
N SER A 350 -7.35 -3.45 -20.05
CA SER A 350 -8.60 -3.43 -20.82
C SER A 350 -9.36 -2.12 -20.59
N PRO A 351 -8.81 -0.97 -21.00
CA PRO A 351 -9.53 0.30 -20.92
C PRO A 351 -10.72 0.30 -21.88
N GLY A 352 -11.69 1.18 -21.65
CA GLY A 352 -12.85 1.28 -22.53
C GLY A 352 -14.10 1.78 -21.83
N GLU A 353 -15.22 1.73 -22.51
CA GLU A 353 -16.49 2.17 -21.99
C GLU A 353 -17.15 1.09 -21.13
N VAL A 354 -17.62 1.48 -19.95
CA VAL A 354 -18.43 0.63 -19.07
C VAL A 354 -19.88 0.68 -19.57
N THR A 355 -20.31 -0.39 -20.23
CA THR A 355 -21.67 -0.44 -20.83
C THR A 355 -22.75 -0.76 -19.81
N SER A 356 -22.43 -1.55 -18.78
CA SER A 356 -23.30 -1.80 -17.63
C SER A 356 -22.49 -1.85 -16.35
N TYR A 357 -23.08 -1.35 -15.26
CA TYR A 357 -22.49 -1.37 -13.93
C TYR A 357 -23.54 -1.67 -12.88
N HIS A 358 -23.31 -2.70 -12.07
CA HIS A 358 -24.04 -2.98 -10.85
C HIS A 358 -23.07 -3.30 -9.73
N ALA A 359 -23.04 -2.48 -8.70
CA ALA A 359 -22.24 -2.73 -7.53
C ALA A 359 -22.89 -3.81 -6.64
N ALA A 360 -22.09 -4.75 -6.17
CA ALA A 360 -22.55 -5.71 -5.18
C ALA A 360 -23.01 -5.00 -3.90
N GLY A 361 -24.06 -5.52 -3.28
CA GLY A 361 -24.66 -4.92 -2.11
C GLY A 361 -24.91 -5.90 -0.97
N GLY A 362 -25.72 -5.46 -0.01
CA GLY A 362 -26.09 -6.24 1.18
C GLY A 362 -25.21 -5.93 2.40
N MET A 363 -25.60 -6.54 3.52
CA MET A 363 -24.97 -6.29 4.82
C MET A 363 -23.47 -6.61 4.77
N HIS A 364 -22.62 -5.68 5.22
CA HIS A 364 -21.17 -5.81 5.27
C HIS A 364 -20.50 -6.04 3.91
N VAL A 365 -21.07 -5.49 2.85
CA VAL A 365 -20.45 -5.37 1.53
C VAL A 365 -20.25 -3.88 1.24
N ARG A 366 -19.02 -3.51 0.94
CA ARG A 366 -18.59 -2.16 0.56
C ARG A 366 -17.94 -2.22 -0.80
N VAL A 367 -18.29 -1.29 -1.68
CA VAL A 367 -17.64 -1.11 -2.97
C VAL A 367 -17.10 0.32 -3.06
N ASP A 368 -15.78 0.46 -3.07
CA ASP A 368 -15.12 1.74 -3.34
C ASP A 368 -14.82 1.82 -4.84
N SER A 369 -15.58 2.65 -5.55
CA SER A 369 -15.47 2.78 -7.00
C SER A 369 -16.01 4.14 -7.45
N GLY A 370 -15.44 4.66 -8.54
CA GLY A 370 -15.97 5.80 -9.27
C GLY A 370 -16.72 5.44 -10.56
N LEU A 371 -16.99 4.13 -10.78
CA LEU A 371 -17.64 3.66 -12.00
C LEU A 371 -19.14 3.98 -12.05
N TYR A 372 -19.63 4.17 -13.27
CA TYR A 372 -21.04 4.22 -13.63
C TYR A 372 -21.22 3.79 -15.09
N ALA A 373 -22.44 3.42 -15.50
CA ALA A 373 -22.72 3.06 -16.89
C ALA A 373 -22.50 4.25 -17.84
N GLY A 374 -21.74 4.06 -18.89
CA GLY A 374 -21.31 5.12 -19.83
C GLY A 374 -19.98 5.77 -19.44
N TYR A 375 -19.37 5.46 -18.28
CA TYR A 375 -18.04 5.95 -17.94
C TYR A 375 -16.98 5.28 -18.85
N ARG A 376 -16.04 6.10 -19.35
CA ARG A 376 -14.91 5.61 -20.13
C ARG A 376 -13.66 5.52 -19.26
N ILE A 377 -13.18 4.32 -19.01
CA ILE A 377 -11.93 4.06 -18.29
C ILE A 377 -10.77 4.54 -19.18
N PRO A 378 -9.99 5.55 -18.73
CA PRO A 378 -8.90 6.10 -19.53
C PRO A 378 -7.68 5.14 -19.53
N PRO A 379 -6.92 5.06 -20.64
CA PRO A 379 -5.74 4.17 -20.74
C PRO A 379 -4.46 4.78 -20.15
N TYR A 380 -4.53 5.90 -19.47
CA TYR A 380 -3.36 6.69 -19.04
C TYR A 380 -2.91 6.41 -17.60
N TYR A 381 -3.73 5.71 -16.82
CA TYR A 381 -3.54 5.52 -15.39
C TYR A 381 -3.61 4.04 -15.01
N ASP A 382 -3.41 3.76 -13.72
CA ASP A 382 -3.56 2.41 -13.17
C ASP A 382 -4.92 1.80 -13.55
N SER A 383 -4.92 0.49 -13.75
CA SER A 383 -6.10 -0.28 -14.21
C SER A 383 -7.13 -0.54 -13.11
N MET A 384 -6.83 -0.25 -11.83
CA MET A 384 -7.76 -0.46 -10.74
C MET A 384 -8.97 0.46 -10.84
N ILE A 385 -10.17 -0.12 -10.93
CA ILE A 385 -11.44 0.59 -11.15
C ILE A 385 -12.40 0.48 -9.98
N ALA A 386 -12.19 -0.50 -9.12
CA ALA A 386 -12.97 -0.68 -7.90
C ALA A 386 -12.21 -1.50 -6.86
N LYS A 387 -12.62 -1.38 -5.61
CA LYS A 387 -12.29 -2.30 -4.53
C LYS A 387 -13.61 -2.89 -4.01
N LEU A 388 -13.66 -4.21 -3.93
CA LEU A 388 -14.76 -4.93 -3.29
C LEU A 388 -14.30 -5.40 -1.92
N ILE A 389 -14.88 -4.84 -0.87
CA ILE A 389 -14.53 -5.13 0.52
C ILE A 389 -15.72 -5.84 1.17
N VAL A 390 -15.45 -6.92 1.85
CA VAL A 390 -16.47 -7.65 2.63
C VAL A 390 -15.98 -7.86 4.05
N TYR A 391 -16.93 -7.91 4.98
CA TYR A 391 -16.68 -8.21 6.39
C TYR A 391 -17.51 -9.41 6.84
N GLY A 392 -16.97 -10.25 7.70
CA GLY A 392 -17.64 -11.38 8.34
C GLY A 392 -17.21 -11.55 9.79
N ARG A 393 -18.02 -12.28 10.60
CA ARG A 393 -17.63 -12.60 11.97
C ARG A 393 -16.47 -13.61 12.03
N THR A 394 -16.35 -14.45 10.99
CA THR A 394 -15.28 -15.41 10.81
C THR A 394 -14.73 -15.28 9.39
N ARG A 395 -13.52 -15.80 9.15
CA ARG A 395 -12.90 -15.83 7.83
C ARG A 395 -13.75 -16.60 6.81
N GLU A 396 -14.27 -17.75 7.18
CA GLU A 396 -15.16 -18.56 6.32
C GLU A 396 -16.42 -17.79 5.94
N GLY A 397 -17.06 -17.13 6.92
CA GLY A 397 -18.23 -16.28 6.67
C GLY A 397 -17.92 -15.11 5.77
N CYS A 398 -16.71 -14.54 5.88
CA CYS A 398 -16.20 -13.48 5.00
C CYS A 398 -16.02 -14.01 3.58
N ILE A 399 -15.36 -15.17 3.40
CA ILE A 399 -15.16 -15.82 2.09
C ILE A 399 -16.49 -16.13 1.40
N MET A 400 -17.47 -16.67 2.13
CA MET A 400 -18.80 -16.95 1.56
C MET A 400 -19.51 -15.68 1.11
N ARG A 401 -19.37 -14.59 1.85
CA ARG A 401 -19.91 -13.27 1.46
C ARG A 401 -19.21 -12.72 0.22
N LEU A 402 -17.88 -12.88 0.13
CA LEU A 402 -17.11 -12.45 -1.02
C LEU A 402 -17.51 -13.22 -2.29
N LYS A 403 -17.70 -14.55 -2.20
CA LYS A 403 -18.20 -15.36 -3.33
C LYS A 403 -19.51 -14.78 -3.87
N ARG A 404 -20.50 -14.61 -3.00
CA ARG A 404 -21.80 -14.05 -3.37
C ARG A 404 -21.67 -12.64 -3.96
N ALA A 405 -20.83 -11.77 -3.36
CA ALA A 405 -20.67 -10.40 -3.82
C ALA A 405 -19.98 -10.33 -5.21
N LEU A 406 -19.01 -11.20 -5.49
CA LEU A 406 -18.37 -11.30 -6.82
C LEU A 406 -19.31 -11.86 -7.89
N GLU A 407 -20.27 -12.75 -7.52
CA GLU A 407 -21.31 -13.24 -8.42
C GLU A 407 -22.33 -12.15 -8.76
N GLU A 408 -22.64 -11.28 -7.81
CA GLU A 408 -23.60 -10.17 -7.97
C GLU A 408 -23.00 -8.98 -8.74
N MET A 409 -21.68 -8.76 -8.65
CA MET A 409 -21.02 -7.60 -9.24
C MET A 409 -20.99 -7.67 -10.77
N VAL A 410 -21.60 -6.69 -11.45
CA VAL A 410 -21.61 -6.62 -12.91
C VAL A 410 -20.83 -5.40 -13.40
N ILE A 411 -19.81 -5.67 -14.21
CA ILE A 411 -19.06 -4.67 -14.98
C ILE A 411 -18.91 -5.21 -16.40
N THR A 412 -19.55 -4.58 -17.37
CA THR A 412 -19.45 -4.99 -18.77
C THR A 412 -18.83 -3.90 -19.64
N GLY A 413 -18.28 -4.30 -20.75
CA GLY A 413 -17.44 -3.48 -21.64
C GLY A 413 -15.98 -3.88 -21.50
N PRO A 414 -15.25 -3.44 -20.47
CA PRO A 414 -13.88 -3.89 -20.22
C PRO A 414 -13.86 -5.32 -19.66
N LYS A 415 -12.76 -6.04 -19.89
CA LYS A 415 -12.42 -7.22 -19.11
C LYS A 415 -12.03 -6.80 -17.70
N THR A 416 -12.31 -7.65 -16.70
CA THR A 416 -11.98 -7.36 -15.30
C THR A 416 -11.32 -8.55 -14.60
N SER A 417 -10.66 -8.29 -13.47
CA SER A 417 -10.07 -9.30 -12.59
C SER A 417 -11.11 -10.13 -11.79
N ILE A 418 -12.42 -9.86 -11.90
CA ILE A 418 -13.46 -10.61 -11.18
C ILE A 418 -13.34 -12.14 -11.36
N PRO A 419 -13.17 -12.70 -12.59
CA PRO A 419 -13.02 -14.14 -12.75
C PRO A 419 -11.78 -14.73 -12.05
N LEU A 420 -10.70 -13.98 -11.94
CA LEU A 420 -9.51 -14.38 -11.17
C LEU A 420 -9.88 -14.55 -9.69
N HIS A 421 -10.52 -13.56 -9.09
CA HIS A 421 -10.94 -13.61 -7.69
C HIS A 421 -11.91 -14.77 -7.43
N GLN A 422 -12.89 -14.99 -8.32
CA GLN A 422 -13.80 -16.13 -8.22
C GLN A 422 -13.06 -17.47 -8.22
N ALA A 423 -12.02 -17.62 -9.06
CA ALA A 423 -11.20 -18.83 -9.10
C ALA A 423 -10.36 -19.01 -7.83
N LEU A 424 -9.73 -17.93 -7.31
CA LEU A 424 -8.95 -17.97 -6.08
C LEU A 424 -9.76 -18.46 -4.89
N LEU A 425 -11.01 -18.04 -4.78
CA LEU A 425 -11.90 -18.42 -3.68
C LEU A 425 -12.31 -19.91 -3.68
N THR A 426 -11.94 -20.67 -4.69
CA THR A 426 -12.19 -22.14 -4.74
C THR A 426 -10.95 -22.96 -4.42
N GLU A 427 -9.79 -22.33 -4.31
CA GLU A 427 -8.52 -23.02 -4.08
C GLU A 427 -8.36 -23.45 -2.62
N PRO A 428 -8.03 -24.72 -2.35
CA PRO A 428 -7.85 -25.24 -1.01
C PRO A 428 -6.82 -24.46 -0.17
N ASP A 429 -5.70 -24.09 -0.78
CA ASP A 429 -4.62 -23.35 -0.13
C ASP A 429 -5.10 -21.96 0.34
N PHE A 430 -5.90 -21.27 -0.50
CA PHE A 430 -6.52 -20.01 -0.09
C PHE A 430 -7.53 -20.22 1.05
N LEU A 431 -8.37 -21.23 0.94
CA LEU A 431 -9.41 -21.53 1.95
C LEU A 431 -8.80 -21.88 3.31
N SER A 432 -7.69 -22.62 3.33
CA SER A 432 -6.95 -22.95 4.55
C SER A 432 -6.08 -21.81 5.09
N GLY A 433 -5.80 -20.80 4.25
CA GLY A 433 -4.86 -19.72 4.58
C GLY A 433 -3.39 -20.12 4.37
N ASP A 434 -3.11 -21.19 3.63
CA ASP A 434 -1.75 -21.69 3.34
C ASP A 434 -1.24 -21.17 1.98
N TYR A 435 -0.76 -19.94 1.96
CA TYR A 435 -0.18 -19.29 0.79
C TYR A 435 0.95 -18.35 1.18
N SER A 436 1.86 -18.07 0.26
CA SER A 436 2.99 -17.15 0.42
C SER A 436 2.97 -16.08 -0.68
N ILE A 437 3.93 -15.15 -0.65
CA ILE A 437 4.08 -14.14 -1.70
C ILE A 437 4.34 -14.73 -3.10
N LYS A 438 4.76 -16.00 -3.18
CA LYS A 438 5.06 -16.70 -4.44
C LYS A 438 3.85 -17.48 -4.98
N TRP A 439 2.92 -17.79 -4.10
CA TRP A 439 1.84 -18.75 -4.35
C TRP A 439 1.00 -18.39 -5.60
N LEU A 440 0.63 -17.13 -5.76
CA LEU A 440 -0.22 -16.71 -6.89
C LEU A 440 0.48 -16.89 -8.23
N GLU A 441 1.76 -16.54 -8.35
CA GLU A 441 2.54 -16.74 -9.58
C GLU A 441 2.71 -18.22 -9.92
N GLU A 442 3.00 -19.04 -8.92
CA GLU A 442 3.11 -20.49 -9.09
C GLU A 442 1.76 -21.12 -9.47
N TRP A 443 0.67 -20.65 -8.85
CA TRP A 443 -0.68 -21.11 -9.18
C TRP A 443 -1.09 -20.73 -10.62
N LEU A 444 -0.81 -19.51 -11.06
CA LEU A 444 -1.03 -19.08 -12.45
C LEU A 444 -0.21 -19.91 -13.44
N ALA A 445 1.07 -20.16 -13.14
CA ALA A 445 1.93 -20.97 -14.00
C ALA A 445 1.41 -22.41 -14.15
N ARG A 446 0.88 -23.02 -13.07
CA ARG A 446 0.24 -24.36 -13.16
C ARG A 446 -1.02 -24.39 -14.02
N ARG A 447 -1.73 -23.27 -14.16
CA ARG A 447 -2.91 -23.12 -15.01
C ARG A 447 -2.58 -22.80 -16.48
N GLY A 448 -1.32 -22.57 -16.82
CA GLY A 448 -0.89 -22.19 -18.15
C GLY A 448 -1.25 -20.75 -18.54
N ALA A 449 -1.39 -19.91 -17.55
CA ALA A 449 -1.74 -18.48 -17.69
C ALA A 449 -0.49 -17.59 -17.68
#